data_c130cd1ec9361cbcef97cf12ccb9e014
#
_entry.id   c130cd1ec9361cbcef97cf12ccb9e014
#
_cell.length_a   1.000
_cell.length_b   1.000
_cell.length_c   1.000
_cell.angle_alpha   90.00
_cell.angle_beta   90.00
_cell.angle_gamma   90.00
#
_symmetry.space_group_name_H-M   'P 1'
#
loop_
_entity.id
_entity.type
_entity.pdbx_description
1 polymer ?
#
loop_
_entity_poly.entity_id
_entity_poly.type
_entity_poly.pdbx_seq_one_letter_code
_entity_poly.pdbx_strand_id
1 'polypeptide(L)'
;MNNTFSPQLNTAVNASLLAGKSVMRFYSRLDSLKITSKGFNDYVSEADQESELIITDALKKSYPKYKITAEESGSNDINSDYEWFIDPLDGTTNFIHGIPQFAISIGLCKNKVPILGVVSVSYTHLTLPTIYSV
;
A
#
# COMPACT_ATOMS: atom_id res chain seq x y z
N MET A 1 -22.45 15.40 8.08
CA MET A 1 -21.80 15.20 6.81
C MET A 1 -22.00 13.78 6.32
N ASN A 2 -22.37 13.66 5.08
CA ASN A 2 -22.54 12.34 4.51
C ASN A 2 -21.19 11.68 4.26
N ASN A 3 -21.10 10.46 4.71
CA ASN A 3 -19.96 9.64 4.37
C ASN A 3 -20.16 9.12 2.95
N THR A 4 -19.41 9.69 2.00
CA THR A 4 -19.51 9.30 0.60
C THR A 4 -18.73 8.04 0.27
N PHE A 5 -17.93 7.53 1.23
CA PHE A 5 -17.09 6.37 1.00
C PHE A 5 -17.75 5.12 1.55
N SER A 6 -17.61 4.02 0.83
CA SER A 6 -18.00 2.72 1.35
C SER A 6 -17.12 2.34 2.54
N PRO A 7 -17.57 1.42 3.42
CA PRO A 7 -16.72 0.93 4.50
C PRO A 7 -15.39 0.34 4.00
N GLN A 8 -15.42 -0.34 2.86
CA GLN A 8 -14.21 -0.92 2.27
C GLN A 8 -13.24 0.18 1.83
N LEU A 9 -13.74 1.24 1.21
CA LEU A 9 -12.91 2.37 0.79
C LEU A 9 -12.31 3.08 2.00
N ASN A 10 -13.09 3.29 3.06
CA ASN A 10 -12.60 3.89 4.30
C ASN A 10 -11.45 3.06 4.89
N THR A 11 -11.60 1.74 4.91
CA THR A 11 -10.56 0.84 5.41
C THR A 11 -9.28 0.99 4.60
N ALA A 12 -9.39 1.01 3.27
CA ALA A 12 -8.23 1.15 2.40
C ALA A 12 -7.55 2.52 2.57
N VAL A 13 -8.32 3.60 2.68
CA VAL A 13 -7.77 4.93 2.91
C VAL A 13 -7.02 4.99 4.23
N ASN A 14 -7.63 4.49 5.31
CA ASN A 14 -6.99 4.48 6.62
C ASN A 14 -5.71 3.63 6.62
N ALA A 15 -5.74 2.47 5.98
CA ALA A 15 -4.56 1.61 5.87
C ALA A 15 -3.42 2.33 5.13
N SER A 16 -3.74 3.01 4.02
CA SER A 16 -2.74 3.72 3.23
C SER A 16 -2.12 4.90 4.00
N LEU A 17 -2.91 5.60 4.82
CA LEU A 17 -2.42 6.70 5.63
C LEU A 17 -1.50 6.21 6.75
N LEU A 18 -1.85 5.10 7.39
CA LEU A 18 -0.99 4.49 8.41
C LEU A 18 0.34 4.02 7.81
N ALA A 19 0.29 3.34 6.68
CA ALA A 19 1.49 2.90 5.99
C ALA A 19 2.33 4.09 5.53
N GLY A 20 1.69 5.15 5.07
CA GLY A 20 2.37 6.38 4.64
C GLY A 20 3.21 7.02 5.72
N LYS A 21 2.74 7.00 6.96
CA LYS A 21 3.52 7.50 8.11
C LYS A 21 4.81 6.69 8.30
N SER A 22 4.73 5.38 8.17
CA SER A 22 5.89 4.51 8.26
C SER A 22 6.86 4.77 7.11
N VAL A 23 6.36 4.85 5.89
CA VAL A 23 7.18 5.12 4.70
C VAL A 23 7.93 6.44 4.86
N MET A 24 7.27 7.49 5.34
CA MET A 24 7.92 8.78 5.52
C MET A 24 8.95 8.80 6.64
N ARG A 25 8.77 7.98 7.68
CA ARG A 25 9.81 7.82 8.71
C ARG A 25 11.09 7.24 8.09
N PHE A 26 10.97 6.22 7.26
CA PHE A 26 12.13 5.66 6.56
C PHE A 26 12.72 6.66 5.56
N TYR A 27 11.88 7.40 4.87
CA TYR A 27 12.35 8.41 3.91
C TYR A 27 13.22 9.47 4.59
N SER A 28 12.95 9.79 5.85
CA SER A 28 13.77 10.73 6.62
C SER A 28 15.09 10.15 7.10
N ARG A 29 15.32 8.84 6.91
CA ARG A 29 16.49 8.11 7.43
C ARG A 29 17.06 7.16 6.37
N LEU A 30 17.18 7.62 5.13
CA LEU A 30 17.61 6.76 4.03
C LEU A 30 18.99 6.16 4.24
N ASP A 31 19.90 6.86 4.95
CA ASP A 31 21.26 6.37 5.19
C ASP A 31 21.29 5.06 5.98
N SER A 32 20.29 4.81 6.80
CA SER A 32 20.20 3.59 7.61
C SER A 32 19.23 2.56 7.03
N LEU A 33 18.67 2.82 5.86
CA LEU A 33 17.68 1.94 5.24
C LEU A 33 18.33 0.65 4.77
N LYS A 34 17.71 -0.48 5.13
CA LYS A 34 18.12 -1.80 4.64
C LYS A 34 17.44 -2.10 3.33
N ILE A 35 18.23 -2.44 2.32
CA ILE A 35 17.80 -2.65 0.95
C ILE A 35 18.27 -4.01 0.47
N THR A 36 17.37 -4.75 -0.19
CA THR A 36 17.68 -6.04 -0.81
C THR A 36 17.42 -5.93 -2.31
N SER A 37 18.37 -6.40 -3.12
CA SER A 37 18.20 -6.46 -4.57
C SER A 37 17.41 -7.70 -4.93
N LYS A 38 16.39 -7.54 -5.80
CA LYS A 38 15.61 -8.63 -6.38
C LYS A 38 15.98 -8.90 -7.85
N GLY A 39 16.91 -8.11 -8.39
CA GLY A 39 17.35 -8.19 -9.76
C GLY A 39 17.86 -6.84 -10.22
N PHE A 40 18.10 -6.69 -11.54
CA PHE A 40 18.58 -5.43 -12.09
C PHE A 40 17.52 -4.33 -11.92
N ASN A 41 17.88 -3.26 -11.21
CA ASN A 41 16.98 -2.14 -10.89
C ASN A 41 15.67 -2.55 -10.20
N ASP A 42 15.71 -3.70 -9.50
CA ASP A 42 14.55 -4.18 -8.77
C ASP A 42 14.94 -4.39 -7.31
N TYR A 43 14.43 -3.54 -6.43
CA TYR A 43 14.82 -3.48 -5.02
C TYR A 43 13.61 -3.57 -4.12
N VAL A 44 13.81 -4.18 -2.95
CA VAL A 44 12.88 -4.08 -1.84
C VAL A 44 13.62 -3.50 -0.65
N SER A 45 13.00 -2.61 0.07
CA SER A 45 13.55 -2.04 1.29
C SER A 45 12.73 -2.47 2.50
N GLU A 46 13.29 -2.24 3.71
CA GLU A 46 12.51 -2.46 4.92
C GLU A 46 11.28 -1.55 4.98
N ALA A 47 11.28 -0.41 4.26
CA ALA A 47 10.11 0.46 4.13
C ALA A 47 8.98 -0.24 3.37
N ASP A 48 9.30 -0.95 2.28
CA ASP A 48 8.33 -1.75 1.53
C ASP A 48 7.71 -2.82 2.42
N GLN A 49 8.56 -3.53 3.15
CA GLN A 49 8.13 -4.65 3.99
C GLN A 49 7.25 -4.19 5.14
N GLU A 50 7.63 -3.11 5.82
CA GLU A 50 6.82 -2.61 6.93
C GLU A 50 5.50 -2.00 6.45
N SER A 51 5.53 -1.26 5.33
CA SER A 51 4.32 -0.72 4.71
C SER A 51 3.34 -1.84 4.38
N GLU A 52 3.82 -2.91 3.75
CA GLU A 52 2.96 -4.05 3.41
C GLU A 52 2.36 -4.69 4.65
N LEU A 53 3.16 -4.87 5.71
CA LEU A 53 2.69 -5.46 6.95
C LEU A 53 1.59 -4.61 7.59
N ILE A 54 1.77 -3.30 7.65
CA ILE A 54 0.78 -2.37 8.19
C ILE A 54 -0.53 -2.46 7.41
N ILE A 55 -0.45 -2.46 6.08
CA ILE A 55 -1.63 -2.52 5.22
C ILE A 55 -2.35 -3.85 5.39
N THR A 56 -1.62 -4.96 5.31
CA THR A 56 -2.24 -6.29 5.41
C THR A 56 -2.90 -6.50 6.76
N ASP A 57 -2.27 -6.05 7.85
CA ASP A 57 -2.87 -6.15 9.19
C ASP A 57 -4.16 -5.35 9.28
N ALA A 58 -4.17 -4.13 8.77
CA ALA A 58 -5.37 -3.28 8.78
C ALA A 58 -6.52 -3.89 7.96
N LEU A 59 -6.19 -4.42 6.78
CA LEU A 59 -7.20 -5.04 5.91
C LEU A 59 -7.75 -6.33 6.51
N LYS A 60 -6.89 -7.17 7.07
CA LYS A 60 -7.30 -8.43 7.69
C LYS A 60 -8.17 -8.20 8.92
N LYS A 61 -7.88 -7.16 9.69
CA LYS A 61 -8.64 -6.83 10.88
C LYS A 61 -10.09 -6.50 10.55
N SER A 62 -10.31 -5.77 9.46
CA SER A 62 -11.64 -5.35 9.05
C SER A 62 -12.33 -6.37 8.15
N TYR A 63 -11.57 -7.07 7.31
CA TYR A 63 -12.12 -8.03 6.33
C TYR A 63 -11.29 -9.31 6.33
N PRO A 64 -11.37 -10.11 7.42
CA PRO A 64 -10.50 -11.27 7.59
C PRO A 64 -10.73 -12.38 6.57
N LYS A 65 -11.86 -12.38 5.86
CA LYS A 65 -12.20 -13.41 4.89
C LYS A 65 -11.85 -13.02 3.46
N TYR A 66 -11.38 -11.80 3.22
CA TYR A 66 -11.00 -11.36 1.88
C TYR A 66 -9.61 -11.91 1.53
N LYS A 67 -9.45 -12.25 0.26
CA LYS A 67 -8.14 -12.62 -0.27
C LYS A 67 -7.25 -11.39 -0.34
N ILE A 68 -5.97 -11.56 -0.09
CA ILE A 68 -4.97 -10.50 -0.21
C ILE A 68 -3.85 -10.98 -1.10
N THR A 69 -3.53 -10.19 -2.11
CA THR A 69 -2.38 -10.37 -2.98
C THR A 69 -1.50 -9.13 -2.86
N ALA A 70 -0.29 -9.31 -2.36
CA ALA A 70 0.64 -8.23 -2.11
C ALA A 70 1.92 -8.43 -2.90
N GLU A 71 2.57 -7.34 -3.27
CA GLU A 71 3.75 -7.40 -4.14
C GLU A 71 4.90 -8.21 -3.53
N GLU A 72 5.16 -8.02 -2.23
CA GLU A 72 6.32 -8.66 -1.59
C GLU A 72 6.02 -10.06 -1.09
N SER A 73 4.85 -10.30 -0.51
CA SER A 73 4.52 -11.59 0.10
C SER A 73 3.65 -12.51 -0.77
N GLY A 74 3.15 -12.01 -1.90
CA GLY A 74 2.29 -12.79 -2.78
C GLY A 74 0.88 -12.93 -2.26
N SER A 75 0.18 -13.99 -2.68
CA SER A 75 -1.21 -14.22 -2.31
C SER A 75 -1.32 -15.07 -1.06
N ASN A 76 -2.32 -14.77 -0.20
CA ASN A 76 -2.68 -15.66 0.89
C ASN A 76 -3.55 -16.81 0.37
N ASP A 77 -3.84 -17.80 1.24
CA ASP A 77 -4.57 -19.02 0.86
C ASP A 77 -6.09 -18.87 0.98
N ILE A 78 -6.59 -17.64 1.14
CA ILE A 78 -8.02 -17.40 1.31
C ILE A 78 -8.69 -17.38 -0.06
N ASN A 79 -9.80 -18.12 -0.18
CA ASN A 79 -10.65 -18.10 -1.37
C ASN A 79 -11.84 -17.20 -1.08
N SER A 80 -12.00 -16.15 -1.87
CA SER A 80 -13.06 -15.16 -1.68
C SER A 80 -13.38 -14.49 -3.01
N ASP A 81 -14.62 -14.03 -3.15
CA ASP A 81 -15.02 -13.20 -4.28
C ASP A 81 -14.34 -11.84 -4.23
N TYR A 82 -13.92 -11.39 -3.04
CA TYR A 82 -13.23 -10.12 -2.85
C TYR A 82 -11.74 -10.36 -2.68
N GLU A 83 -10.95 -9.56 -3.39
CA GLU A 83 -9.49 -9.65 -3.33
C GLU A 83 -8.87 -8.26 -3.28
N TRP A 84 -8.05 -8.04 -2.25
CA TRP A 84 -7.22 -6.85 -2.14
C TRP A 84 -5.92 -7.05 -2.91
N PHE A 85 -5.53 -6.00 -3.63
CA PHE A 85 -4.23 -5.94 -4.31
C PHE A 85 -3.44 -4.79 -3.71
N ILE A 86 -2.23 -5.07 -3.25
CA ILE A 86 -1.41 -4.11 -2.51
C ILE A 86 -0.06 -3.93 -3.18
N ASP A 87 0.28 -2.69 -3.49
CA ASP A 87 1.65 -2.26 -3.76
C ASP A 87 2.06 -1.35 -2.60
N PRO A 88 2.88 -1.88 -1.66
CA PRO A 88 3.19 -1.14 -0.43
C PRO A 88 4.08 0.08 -0.66
N LEU A 89 4.84 0.09 -1.74
CA LEU A 89 5.71 1.21 -2.12
C LEU A 89 6.02 1.08 -3.60
N ASP A 90 5.25 1.78 -4.40
CA ASP A 90 5.48 1.92 -5.83
C ASP A 90 6.54 2.99 -6.06
N GLY A 91 7.57 2.68 -6.83
CA GLY A 91 8.69 3.58 -7.04
C GLY A 91 9.80 3.40 -6.00
N THR A 92 10.07 2.18 -5.59
CA THR A 92 11.11 1.87 -4.60
C THR A 92 12.48 2.42 -5.01
N THR A 93 12.84 2.34 -6.29
CA THR A 93 14.10 2.89 -6.80
C THR A 93 14.20 4.39 -6.58
N ASN A 94 13.13 5.13 -6.85
CA ASN A 94 13.06 6.56 -6.57
C ASN A 94 13.21 6.81 -5.07
N PHE A 95 12.48 6.03 -4.28
CA PHE A 95 12.48 6.17 -2.83
C PHE A 95 13.88 6.04 -2.23
N ILE A 96 14.61 4.97 -2.58
CA ILE A 96 15.94 4.72 -2.01
C ILE A 96 16.97 5.75 -2.45
N HIS A 97 16.73 6.45 -3.56
CA HIS A 97 17.59 7.52 -4.04
C HIS A 97 17.15 8.91 -3.57
N GLY A 98 16.14 8.99 -2.72
CA GLY A 98 15.64 10.26 -2.20
C GLY A 98 14.85 11.08 -3.20
N ILE A 99 14.36 10.46 -4.27
CA ILE A 99 13.53 11.11 -5.28
C ILE A 99 12.07 11.01 -4.85
N PRO A 100 11.36 12.14 -4.65
CA PRO A 100 9.99 12.11 -4.12
C PRO A 100 8.96 11.77 -5.19
N GLN A 101 9.09 10.60 -5.81
CA GLN A 101 8.16 10.05 -6.78
C GLN A 101 7.88 8.60 -6.41
N PHE A 102 7.06 8.41 -5.41
CA PHE A 102 6.66 7.10 -4.93
C PHE A 102 5.25 7.19 -4.33
N ALA A 103 4.58 6.05 -4.24
CA ALA A 103 3.19 6.00 -3.79
C ALA A 103 2.88 4.65 -3.15
N ILE A 104 1.77 4.60 -2.44
CA ILE A 104 1.17 3.38 -1.92
C ILE A 104 -0.12 3.15 -2.70
N SER A 105 -0.36 1.93 -3.17
CA SER A 105 -1.55 1.60 -3.93
C SER A 105 -2.28 0.42 -3.30
N ILE A 106 -3.59 0.56 -3.12
CA ILE A 106 -4.47 -0.49 -2.61
C ILE A 106 -5.69 -0.56 -3.52
N GLY A 107 -5.94 -1.72 -4.10
CA GLY A 107 -7.11 -1.95 -4.94
C GLY A 107 -7.97 -3.06 -4.38
N LEU A 108 -9.27 -3.01 -4.66
CA LEU A 108 -10.20 -4.08 -4.32
C LEU A 108 -10.93 -4.52 -5.58
N CYS A 109 -10.91 -5.83 -5.83
CA CYS A 109 -11.69 -6.44 -6.88
C CYS A 109 -12.79 -7.31 -6.27
N LYS A 110 -13.92 -7.37 -6.95
CA LYS A 110 -14.98 -8.34 -6.68
C LYS A 110 -15.16 -9.20 -7.92
N ASN A 111 -15.02 -10.51 -7.78
CA ASN A 111 -15.06 -11.45 -8.90
C ASN A 111 -14.15 -11.00 -10.05
N LYS A 112 -12.93 -10.58 -9.69
CA LYS A 112 -11.89 -10.13 -10.60
C LYS A 112 -12.20 -8.83 -11.35
N VAL A 113 -13.23 -8.11 -10.92
CA VAL A 113 -13.57 -6.79 -11.47
C VAL A 113 -13.17 -5.72 -10.45
N PRO A 114 -12.34 -4.74 -10.83
CA PRO A 114 -11.98 -3.66 -9.92
C PRO A 114 -13.20 -2.85 -9.50
N ILE A 115 -13.35 -2.62 -8.20
CA ILE A 115 -14.48 -1.84 -7.66
C ILE A 115 -14.03 -0.59 -6.92
N LEU A 116 -12.79 -0.54 -6.42
CA LEU A 116 -12.22 0.67 -5.84
C LEU A 116 -10.70 0.63 -5.90
N GLY A 117 -10.10 1.79 -5.80
CA GLY A 117 -8.66 1.94 -5.71
C GLY A 117 -8.28 3.18 -4.92
N VAL A 118 -7.18 3.08 -4.20
CA VAL A 118 -6.59 4.18 -3.44
C VAL A 118 -5.13 4.29 -3.82
N VAL A 119 -4.72 5.48 -4.22
CA VAL A 119 -3.30 5.82 -4.40
C VAL A 119 -2.99 6.94 -3.43
N SER A 120 -2.03 6.69 -2.54
CA SER A 120 -1.61 7.65 -1.54
C SER A 120 -0.19 8.10 -1.84
N VAL A 121 -0.02 9.41 -1.99
CA VAL A 121 1.28 10.05 -2.26
C VAL A 121 1.59 10.95 -1.08
N SER A 122 2.75 10.72 -0.45
CA SER A 122 3.19 11.50 0.71
C SER A 122 4.58 12.07 0.45
N TYR A 123 4.67 13.41 0.46
CA TYR A 123 5.95 14.07 0.29
C TYR A 123 6.12 15.08 1.43
N THR A 124 7.11 14.88 2.27
CA THR A 124 7.45 15.77 3.37
C THR A 124 6.26 16.14 4.26
N HIS A 125 5.56 17.24 3.95
CA HIS A 125 4.44 17.75 4.74
C HIS A 125 3.11 17.60 4.04
N LEU A 126 3.07 16.96 2.88
CA LEU A 126 1.89 16.89 2.05
C LEU A 126 1.52 15.44 1.77
N THR A 127 0.28 15.10 2.05
CA THR A 127 -0.30 13.80 1.67
C THR A 127 -1.47 14.09 0.75
N LEU A 128 -1.42 13.50 -0.45
CA LEU A 128 -2.46 13.67 -1.46
C LEU A 128 -3.06 12.31 -1.80
N PRO A 129 -4.08 11.88 -1.06
CA PRO A 129 -4.78 10.66 -1.43
C PRO A 129 -5.57 10.88 -2.72
N THR A 130 -5.42 9.98 -3.66
CA THR A 130 -6.24 9.94 -4.87
C THR A 130 -7.09 8.69 -4.81
N ILE A 131 -8.38 8.85 -4.99
CA ILE A 131 -9.35 7.78 -4.81
C ILE A 131 -10.11 7.60 -6.10
N TYR A 132 -10.18 6.34 -6.57
CA TYR A 132 -10.96 5.97 -7.74
C TYR A 132 -12.07 5.03 -7.33
N SER A 133 -13.24 5.23 -7.89
CA SER A 133 -14.35 4.28 -7.80
C SER A 133 -14.75 3.88 -9.21
N VAL A 134 -14.86 2.60 -9.42
CA VAL A 134 -15.15 2.05 -10.74
C VAL A 134 -16.59 1.53 -10.79
#